data_409f675615b8aa57952750d46f1f0d49
#
_entry.id   409f675615b8aa57952750d46f1f0d49
#
_cell.length_a   1.000
_cell.length_b   1.000
_cell.length_c   1.000
_cell.angle_alpha   90.00
_cell.angle_beta   90.00
_cell.angle_gamma   90.00
#
_symmetry.space_group_name_H-M   'P 1'
#
loop_
_entity.id
_entity.type
_entity.pdbx_description
1 polymer ?
#
loop_
_entity_poly.entity_id
_entity_poly.type
_entity_poly.pdbx_seq_one_letter_code
_entity_poly.pdbx_strand_id
1 'polypeptide(L)'
;MIRLQEALGVEEYPNVFDHFDIVAGAGTGAIIVCLVGRLRVPVRQAIKYYQRLADVFSKKRPIGGDEGAFKINKLATVMKAIVRDATGDEDTAMLDTRIDASRSKTMVFAMSKHNVNAAVPAIFRSYQGAKNQLDDCAIWEAVCASMAHPELFRSFDVGRGPLRQSYVGGTLGCGNPIEHVLVEAKALFPDRYLSSIVSIGAGHTRTIQISQPRLLNIMVSTNAEIAMKDIAKDCEAAAQRMITRFQQVPNVYFRFSVEQGMQDVKLCDWEKLGEVKAHTAAYMRRADIDARLGLAVNVVKVRIGSVHMGTIDGQVHPPPVHSAIVMLCPAPTPVFTGREDIIRRVVECLSGGDKKRCVFVLHGMGGAGKTQLALKVVERTNGMWSDLVYVDATTRETTVKALESFAQAKCIGTTHQDTLAYLSNRRERWLMLVDNADDPSLGISDYLPRGDHGSILLTSRLADMALLGRGSMSDCRMSNMKPEETLELLLKTTRMRPSELTGEEGRAANDLIKLSVNEYAP
;
A
#
# COMPACT_ATOMS: atom_id res chain seq x y z
N MET A 1 3.18 -0.16 -13.36
CA MET A 1 2.14 0.81 -13.75
C MET A 1 1.27 0.32 -14.90
N ILE A 2 1.80 -0.32 -15.98
CA ILE A 2 0.98 -0.90 -17.08
C ILE A 2 -0.10 -1.83 -16.54
N ARG A 3 0.26 -2.84 -15.78
CA ARG A 3 -0.71 -3.77 -15.18
C ARG A 3 -1.66 -3.14 -14.17
N LEU A 4 -1.22 -2.09 -13.49
CA LEU A 4 -2.12 -1.33 -12.61
C LEU A 4 -3.14 -0.54 -13.43
N GLN A 5 -2.74 0.01 -14.56
CA GLN A 5 -3.63 0.65 -15.52
C GLN A 5 -4.72 -0.32 -16.01
N GLU A 6 -4.29 -1.50 -16.47
CA GLU A 6 -5.20 -2.56 -16.92
C GLU A 6 -6.17 -3.00 -15.79
N ALA A 7 -5.63 -3.21 -14.58
CA ALA A 7 -6.43 -3.61 -13.42
C ALA A 7 -7.43 -2.54 -12.95
N LEU A 8 -7.12 -1.25 -13.14
CA LEU A 8 -7.99 -0.13 -12.79
C LEU A 8 -8.99 0.21 -13.91
N GLY A 9 -8.75 -0.26 -15.13
CA GLY A 9 -9.58 0.07 -16.31
C GLY A 9 -9.51 1.54 -16.72
N VAL A 10 -8.37 2.21 -16.51
CA VAL A 10 -8.17 3.63 -16.84
C VAL A 10 -7.37 3.79 -18.13
N GLU A 11 -7.65 4.85 -18.90
CA GLU A 11 -6.98 5.11 -20.18
C GLU A 11 -5.54 5.59 -20.01
N GLU A 12 -5.27 6.38 -18.97
CA GLU A 12 -3.94 6.92 -18.69
C GLU A 12 -3.16 6.06 -17.68
N TYR A 13 -1.83 6.13 -17.79
CA TYR A 13 -0.98 5.46 -16.79
C TYR A 13 -1.15 6.10 -15.42
N PRO A 14 -1.51 5.31 -14.38
CA PRO A 14 -1.57 5.81 -13.02
C PRO A 14 -0.21 6.37 -12.58
N ASN A 15 -0.20 7.46 -11.85
CA ASN A 15 1.02 8.02 -11.31
C ASN A 15 1.45 7.28 -10.04
N VAL A 16 2.74 7.12 -9.83
CA VAL A 16 3.29 6.42 -8.65
C VAL A 16 2.87 7.11 -7.36
N PHE A 17 2.92 8.44 -7.32
CA PHE A 17 2.59 9.22 -6.12
C PHE A 17 1.12 9.15 -5.68
N ASP A 18 0.20 8.72 -6.57
CA ASP A 18 -1.22 8.52 -6.23
C ASP A 18 -1.48 7.17 -5.55
N HIS A 19 -0.53 6.23 -5.65
CA HIS A 19 -0.70 4.86 -5.20
C HIS A 19 0.19 4.47 -4.01
N PHE A 20 1.24 5.26 -3.73
CA PHE A 20 2.17 4.98 -2.63
C PHE A 20 2.30 6.20 -1.71
N ASP A 21 2.13 5.99 -0.40
CA ASP A 21 2.29 7.03 0.62
C ASP A 21 3.76 7.43 0.80
N ILE A 22 4.69 6.51 0.51
CA ILE A 22 6.13 6.73 0.59
C ILE A 22 6.81 6.17 -0.66
N VAL A 23 7.72 6.94 -1.22
CA VAL A 23 8.63 6.54 -2.30
C VAL A 23 10.06 6.84 -1.87
N ALA A 24 10.93 5.83 -1.87
CA ALA A 24 12.27 5.95 -1.29
C ALA A 24 13.34 5.31 -2.17
N GLY A 25 14.54 5.87 -2.21
CA GLY A 25 15.62 5.35 -3.04
C GLY A 25 17.02 5.83 -2.67
N ALA A 26 18.02 5.03 -3.06
CA ALA A 26 19.44 5.33 -2.92
C ALA A 26 20.16 5.13 -4.27
N GLY A 27 21.23 5.87 -4.51
CA GLY A 27 21.99 5.82 -5.75
C GLY A 27 21.10 6.13 -6.98
N THR A 28 21.08 5.27 -7.98
CA THR A 28 20.21 5.44 -9.16
C THR A 28 18.72 5.39 -8.78
N GLY A 29 18.35 4.70 -7.70
CA GLY A 29 17.01 4.73 -7.14
C GLY A 29 16.59 6.12 -6.66
N ALA A 30 17.54 6.95 -6.18
CA ALA A 30 17.27 8.34 -5.81
C ALA A 30 16.78 9.18 -7.00
N ILE A 31 17.37 8.97 -8.18
CA ILE A 31 16.93 9.64 -9.41
C ILE A 31 15.48 9.26 -9.71
N ILE A 32 15.18 7.96 -9.68
CA ILE A 32 13.84 7.45 -10.00
C ILE A 32 12.80 8.04 -9.05
N VAL A 33 13.05 7.99 -7.73
CA VAL A 33 12.07 8.48 -6.74
C VAL A 33 11.91 10.01 -6.77
N CYS A 34 12.96 10.75 -7.12
CA CYS A 34 12.82 12.18 -7.37
C CYS A 34 11.94 12.47 -8.58
N LEU A 35 12.10 11.72 -9.67
CA LEU A 35 11.25 11.88 -10.87
C LEU A 35 9.79 11.55 -10.58
N VAL A 36 9.50 10.36 -10.07
CA VAL A 36 8.11 9.87 -9.95
C VAL A 36 7.43 10.29 -8.66
N GLY A 37 8.16 10.61 -7.60
CA GLY A 37 7.64 11.03 -6.29
C GLY A 37 7.68 12.55 -6.12
N ARG A 38 8.88 13.15 -6.05
CA ARG A 38 9.02 14.59 -5.77
C ARG A 38 8.59 15.49 -6.93
N LEU A 39 9.04 15.20 -8.14
CA LEU A 39 8.67 15.93 -9.35
C LEU A 39 7.32 15.50 -9.93
N ARG A 40 6.80 14.33 -9.53
CA ARG A 40 5.51 13.77 -9.98
C ARG A 40 5.42 13.58 -11.49
N VAL A 41 6.54 13.27 -12.10
CA VAL A 41 6.62 13.06 -13.55
C VAL A 41 5.97 11.72 -13.90
N PRO A 42 5.09 11.67 -14.92
CA PRO A 42 4.54 10.41 -15.41
C PRO A 42 5.64 9.43 -15.81
N VAL A 43 5.45 8.13 -15.55
CA VAL A 43 6.49 7.09 -15.72
C VAL A 43 7.09 7.09 -17.12
N ARG A 44 6.30 7.30 -18.17
CA ARG A 44 6.82 7.39 -19.55
C ARG A 44 7.80 8.54 -19.74
N GLN A 45 7.52 9.68 -19.16
CA GLN A 45 8.42 10.84 -19.22
C GLN A 45 9.63 10.65 -18.32
N ALA A 46 9.45 10.03 -17.15
CA ALA A 46 10.56 9.69 -16.25
C ALA A 46 11.59 8.77 -16.93
N ILE A 47 11.15 7.80 -17.74
CA ILE A 47 12.03 6.95 -18.55
C ILE A 47 12.85 7.79 -19.55
N LYS A 48 12.23 8.75 -20.23
CA LYS A 48 12.95 9.65 -21.17
C LYS A 48 13.98 10.50 -20.45
N TYR A 49 13.64 11.03 -19.28
CA TYR A 49 14.59 11.78 -18.46
C TYR A 49 15.74 10.89 -17.97
N TYR A 50 15.45 9.66 -17.53
CA TYR A 50 16.47 8.72 -17.12
C TYR A 50 17.45 8.37 -18.25
N GLN A 51 16.98 8.24 -19.48
CA GLN A 51 17.84 7.99 -20.65
C GLN A 51 18.85 9.12 -20.92
N ARG A 52 18.52 10.38 -20.58
CA ARG A 52 19.47 11.51 -20.69
C ARG A 52 20.70 11.36 -19.79
N LEU A 53 20.61 10.54 -18.74
CA LEU A 53 21.74 10.26 -17.85
C LEU A 53 22.83 9.40 -18.51
N ALA A 54 22.53 8.69 -19.61
CA ALA A 54 23.53 7.93 -20.36
C ALA A 54 24.72 8.80 -20.78
N ASP A 55 24.47 10.08 -21.09
CA ASP A 55 25.50 11.04 -21.44
C ASP A 55 26.50 11.32 -20.30
N VAL A 56 26.07 11.17 -19.04
CA VAL A 56 26.95 11.34 -17.86
C VAL A 56 28.07 10.32 -17.88
N PHE A 57 27.74 9.08 -18.28
CA PHE A 57 28.64 7.92 -18.25
C PHE A 57 29.38 7.68 -19.58
N SER A 58 29.11 8.48 -20.62
CA SER A 58 29.70 8.30 -21.95
C SER A 58 31.22 8.58 -22.03
N LYS A 59 31.77 9.36 -21.10
CA LYS A 59 33.20 9.74 -21.10
C LYS A 59 33.81 9.45 -19.74
N LYS A 60 34.58 8.33 -19.64
CA LYS A 60 35.41 8.04 -18.48
C LYS A 60 36.55 9.03 -18.39
N ARG A 61 36.94 9.40 -17.18
CA ARG A 61 38.20 10.16 -16.96
C ARG A 61 39.39 9.25 -17.26
N PRO A 62 40.51 9.79 -17.76
CA PRO A 62 41.78 9.07 -17.79
C PRO A 62 42.12 8.57 -16.38
N ILE A 63 42.61 7.35 -16.27
CA ILE A 63 42.97 6.71 -15.00
C ILE A 63 44.12 7.51 -14.37
N GLY A 64 43.89 8.08 -13.18
CA GLY A 64 44.92 8.79 -12.43
C GLY A 64 44.32 9.82 -11.47
N GLY A 65 43.86 9.38 -10.29
CA GLY A 65 43.43 10.26 -9.19
C GLY A 65 42.27 9.67 -8.37
N ASP A 66 42.18 10.06 -7.10
CA ASP A 66 41.16 9.68 -6.10
C ASP A 66 39.73 10.21 -6.38
N GLU A 67 39.41 10.63 -7.60
CA GLU A 67 38.23 11.45 -7.87
C GLU A 67 37.05 10.74 -8.56
N GLY A 68 37.04 9.38 -8.61
CA GLY A 68 35.99 8.60 -9.28
C GLY A 68 36.09 8.64 -10.82
N ALA A 69 35.38 7.66 -11.47
CA ALA A 69 35.47 7.47 -12.93
C ALA A 69 34.80 8.57 -13.77
N PHE A 70 33.89 9.36 -13.18
CA PHE A 70 33.08 10.36 -13.87
C PHE A 70 33.02 11.70 -13.13
N LYS A 71 32.62 12.76 -13.85
CA LYS A 71 32.50 14.11 -13.27
C LYS A 71 31.13 14.30 -12.65
N ILE A 72 31.06 14.46 -11.32
CA ILE A 72 29.80 14.73 -10.60
C ILE A 72 29.11 16.02 -11.11
N ASN A 73 29.87 17.03 -11.53
CA ASN A 73 29.30 18.25 -12.09
C ASN A 73 28.50 18.01 -13.38
N LYS A 74 28.85 16.96 -14.15
CA LYS A 74 28.08 16.59 -15.34
C LYS A 74 26.73 16.01 -14.95
N LEU A 75 26.71 15.19 -13.89
CA LEU A 75 25.46 14.70 -13.32
C LEU A 75 24.60 15.87 -12.81
N ALA A 76 25.19 16.79 -12.07
CA ALA A 76 24.50 18.00 -11.59
C ALA A 76 23.89 18.81 -12.74
N THR A 77 24.63 19.04 -13.83
CA THR A 77 24.13 19.77 -15.01
C THR A 77 22.92 19.06 -15.64
N VAL A 78 22.98 17.74 -15.81
CA VAL A 78 21.87 16.96 -16.38
C VAL A 78 20.65 16.98 -15.45
N MET A 79 20.86 16.82 -14.14
CA MET A 79 19.78 16.86 -13.16
C MET A 79 19.12 18.24 -13.08
N LYS A 80 19.91 19.32 -13.07
CA LYS A 80 19.41 20.70 -13.14
C LYS A 80 18.50 20.92 -14.36
N ALA A 81 18.94 20.47 -15.53
CA ALA A 81 18.14 20.57 -16.74
C ALA A 81 16.83 19.78 -16.64
N ILE A 82 16.85 18.57 -16.05
CA ILE A 82 15.64 17.75 -15.84
C ILE A 82 14.69 18.45 -14.84
N VAL A 83 15.20 18.98 -13.74
CA VAL A 83 14.40 19.68 -12.73
C VAL A 83 13.78 20.94 -13.34
N ARG A 84 14.55 21.72 -14.10
CA ARG A 84 14.04 22.89 -14.82
C ARG A 84 12.96 22.53 -15.81
N ASP A 85 13.13 21.47 -16.60
CA ASP A 85 12.12 21.00 -17.56
C ASP A 85 10.81 20.59 -16.86
N ALA A 86 10.88 20.09 -15.63
CA ALA A 86 9.72 19.60 -14.89
C ALA A 86 9.03 20.68 -14.04
N THR A 87 9.76 21.72 -13.59
CA THR A 87 9.26 22.69 -12.60
C THR A 87 9.38 24.16 -13.05
N GLY A 88 10.18 24.43 -14.08
CA GLY A 88 10.55 25.77 -14.49
C GLY A 88 11.78 26.35 -13.76
N ASP A 89 12.20 25.75 -12.65
CA ASP A 89 13.33 26.21 -11.84
C ASP A 89 14.29 25.06 -11.53
N GLU A 90 15.57 25.23 -11.90
CA GLU A 90 16.61 24.19 -11.70
C GLU A 90 16.98 23.97 -10.24
N ASP A 91 16.78 24.95 -9.39
CA ASP A 91 17.11 24.93 -7.95
C ASP A 91 15.89 24.64 -7.08
N THR A 92 14.82 24.08 -7.67
CA THR A 92 13.64 23.64 -6.93
C THR A 92 14.04 22.81 -5.70
N ALA A 93 13.57 23.23 -4.53
CA ALA A 93 13.88 22.63 -3.24
C ALA A 93 13.43 21.17 -3.14
N MET A 94 14.17 20.36 -2.38
CA MET A 94 13.78 18.99 -2.08
C MET A 94 12.51 18.96 -1.20
N LEU A 95 12.38 19.90 -0.26
CA LEU A 95 11.16 20.09 0.52
C LEU A 95 10.00 20.50 -0.39
N ASP A 96 8.88 19.79 -0.30
CA ASP A 96 7.68 20.06 -1.08
C ASP A 96 6.69 20.90 -0.26
N THR A 97 6.48 22.14 -0.68
CA THR A 97 5.57 23.09 -0.01
C THR A 97 4.22 23.22 -0.70
N ARG A 98 3.95 22.42 -1.75
CA ARG A 98 2.66 22.45 -2.45
C ARG A 98 1.54 21.97 -1.52
N ILE A 99 0.31 22.46 -1.72
CA ILE A 99 -0.87 22.18 -0.87
C ILE A 99 -1.15 20.67 -0.78
N ASP A 100 -0.90 19.93 -1.85
CA ASP A 100 -1.10 18.48 -1.92
C ASP A 100 0.15 17.64 -1.58
N ALA A 101 1.21 18.27 -1.03
CA ALA A 101 2.45 17.61 -0.60
C ALA A 101 2.25 16.51 0.45
N SER A 102 1.05 16.49 1.09
CA SER A 102 0.71 15.49 2.10
C SER A 102 0.48 14.08 1.52
N ARG A 103 0.20 13.92 0.22
CA ARG A 103 -0.22 12.64 -0.37
C ARG A 103 0.89 11.60 -0.42
N SER A 104 2.07 11.94 -0.93
CA SER A 104 3.18 11.00 -1.05
C SER A 104 4.47 11.64 -0.54
N LYS A 105 5.23 10.91 0.24
CA LYS A 105 6.50 11.33 0.85
C LYS A 105 7.66 10.76 0.04
N THR A 106 8.61 11.60 -0.36
CA THR A 106 9.81 11.16 -1.09
C THR A 106 11.03 11.22 -0.17
N MET A 107 11.83 10.16 -0.17
CA MET A 107 13.06 10.05 0.61
C MET A 107 14.23 9.66 -0.29
N VAL A 108 15.32 10.39 -0.17
CA VAL A 108 16.60 10.12 -0.83
C VAL A 108 17.65 9.86 0.23
N PHE A 109 18.37 8.74 0.10
CA PHE A 109 19.35 8.28 1.07
C PHE A 109 20.78 8.51 0.58
N ALA A 110 21.63 9.06 1.45
CA ALA A 110 23.07 9.19 1.25
C ALA A 110 23.81 8.87 2.55
N MET A 111 25.11 8.57 2.48
CA MET A 111 25.94 8.36 3.67
C MET A 111 26.82 9.58 3.92
N SER A 112 26.94 10.00 5.20
CA SER A 112 27.89 11.02 5.56
C SER A 112 29.32 10.52 5.37
N LYS A 113 30.16 11.27 4.67
CA LYS A 113 31.57 10.91 4.43
C LYS A 113 32.36 10.73 5.75
N HIS A 114 31.99 11.50 6.76
CA HIS A 114 32.72 11.53 8.04
C HIS A 114 32.22 10.51 9.06
N ASN A 115 31.12 9.80 8.78
CA ASN A 115 30.50 8.88 9.72
C ASN A 115 29.87 7.64 9.06
N VAL A 116 30.56 7.06 8.09
CA VAL A 116 30.08 5.88 7.34
C VAL A 116 29.90 4.66 8.24
N ASN A 117 30.75 4.52 9.28
CA ASN A 117 30.72 3.42 10.23
C ASN A 117 29.50 3.42 11.18
N ALA A 118 28.82 4.55 11.33
CA ALA A 118 27.60 4.61 12.14
C ALA A 118 26.41 3.87 11.51
N ALA A 119 26.51 3.47 10.24
CA ALA A 119 25.44 2.84 9.47
C ALA A 119 24.08 3.59 9.49
N VAL A 120 24.11 4.89 9.82
CA VAL A 120 22.94 5.77 9.84
C VAL A 120 23.00 6.67 8.60
N PRO A 121 22.10 6.47 7.62
CA PRO A 121 22.07 7.30 6.44
C PRO A 121 21.51 8.69 6.73
N ALA A 122 22.00 9.67 5.98
CA ALA A 122 21.35 10.95 5.84
C ALA A 122 20.13 10.80 4.92
N ILE A 123 19.01 11.41 5.30
CA ILE A 123 17.74 11.30 4.57
C ILE A 123 17.34 12.70 4.10
N PHE A 124 17.37 12.92 2.78
CA PHE A 124 16.81 14.12 2.16
C PHE A 124 15.33 13.88 1.90
N ARG A 125 14.48 14.68 2.54
CA ARG A 125 13.03 14.47 2.59
C ARG A 125 12.29 15.52 1.79
N SER A 126 11.19 15.13 1.14
CA SER A 126 10.25 16.09 0.54
C SER A 126 9.26 16.68 1.54
N TYR A 127 9.37 16.37 2.81
CA TYR A 127 8.47 16.76 3.90
C TYR A 127 9.26 17.11 5.16
N GLN A 128 8.65 17.82 6.09
CA GLN A 128 9.25 18.10 7.39
C GLN A 128 9.21 16.85 8.28
N GLY A 129 10.37 16.37 8.69
CA GLY A 129 10.51 15.22 9.58
C GLY A 129 10.50 15.63 11.04
N ALA A 130 10.03 14.73 11.92
CA ALA A 130 10.00 14.97 13.36
C ALA A 130 11.39 14.95 14.03
N LYS A 131 12.37 14.26 13.42
CA LYS A 131 13.72 14.08 13.95
C LYS A 131 14.76 14.12 12.82
N ASN A 132 15.98 14.59 13.14
CA ASN A 132 17.14 14.59 12.24
C ASN A 132 16.84 15.20 10.87
N GLN A 133 16.20 16.37 10.86
CA GLN A 133 15.97 17.10 9.64
C GLN A 133 17.29 17.73 9.18
N LEU A 134 17.67 17.42 7.94
CA LEU A 134 18.76 18.10 7.27
C LEU A 134 18.27 19.48 6.81
N ASP A 135 19.22 20.41 6.64
CA ASP A 135 18.93 21.67 5.98
C ASP A 135 18.36 21.40 4.59
N ASP A 136 17.44 22.25 4.14
CA ASP A 136 16.83 22.10 2.83
C ASP A 136 17.88 22.28 1.74
N CYS A 137 17.75 21.49 0.67
CA CYS A 137 18.64 21.52 -0.48
C CYS A 137 17.81 21.42 -1.77
N ALA A 138 18.45 21.71 -2.90
CA ALA A 138 17.81 21.47 -4.19
C ALA A 138 17.69 19.97 -4.49
N ILE A 139 16.69 19.58 -5.30
CA ILE A 139 16.48 18.18 -5.71
C ILE A 139 17.74 17.59 -6.35
N TRP A 140 18.42 18.35 -7.21
CA TRP A 140 19.63 17.89 -7.87
C TRP A 140 20.80 17.67 -6.89
N GLU A 141 20.88 18.44 -5.79
CA GLU A 141 21.88 18.26 -4.74
C GLU A 141 21.68 16.94 -3.99
N ALA A 142 20.43 16.66 -3.58
CA ALA A 142 20.07 15.38 -2.94
C ALA A 142 20.42 14.17 -3.82
N VAL A 143 20.13 14.26 -5.12
CA VAL A 143 20.50 13.22 -6.09
C VAL A 143 22.01 13.07 -6.21
N CYS A 144 22.76 14.16 -6.33
CA CYS A 144 24.23 14.13 -6.42
C CYS A 144 24.86 13.52 -5.15
N ALA A 145 24.37 13.88 -3.97
CA ALA A 145 24.81 13.31 -2.70
C ALA A 145 24.58 11.79 -2.66
N SER A 146 23.42 11.33 -3.10
CA SER A 146 23.07 9.90 -3.14
C SER A 146 23.86 9.11 -4.20
N MET A 147 24.20 9.74 -5.31
CA MET A 147 24.97 9.16 -6.41
C MET A 147 26.49 9.19 -6.23
N ALA A 148 27.01 9.88 -5.22
CA ALA A 148 28.45 10.11 -4.99
C ALA A 148 29.20 8.84 -4.56
N HIS A 149 28.95 7.69 -5.25
CA HIS A 149 29.68 6.44 -5.01
C HIS A 149 31.14 6.57 -5.40
N PRO A 150 32.12 6.21 -4.54
CA PRO A 150 33.55 6.46 -4.76
C PRO A 150 34.11 5.87 -6.07
N GLU A 151 33.56 4.76 -6.55
CA GLU A 151 33.97 4.19 -7.83
C GLU A 151 33.47 4.98 -9.05
N LEU A 152 32.39 5.76 -8.87
CA LEU A 152 31.76 6.51 -9.96
C LEU A 152 32.08 8.01 -9.88
N PHE A 153 31.93 8.60 -8.72
CA PHE A 153 32.03 10.03 -8.51
C PHE A 153 32.76 10.34 -7.20
N ARG A 154 33.38 11.51 -7.14
CA ARG A 154 33.88 12.04 -5.87
C ARG A 154 32.73 12.31 -4.89
N SER A 155 33.06 12.45 -3.60
CA SER A 155 32.14 12.93 -2.58
C SER A 155 31.50 14.26 -3.00
N PHE A 156 30.22 14.45 -2.62
CA PHE A 156 29.46 15.65 -2.93
C PHE A 156 29.10 16.41 -1.66
N ASP A 157 29.25 17.71 -1.71
CA ASP A 157 28.99 18.58 -0.56
C ASP A 157 27.67 19.30 -0.74
N VAL A 158 26.81 19.22 0.30
CA VAL A 158 25.52 19.91 0.38
C VAL A 158 25.56 20.94 1.50
N GLY A 159 24.85 22.04 1.32
CA GLY A 159 24.82 23.15 2.28
C GLY A 159 25.78 24.29 1.94
N ARG A 160 25.74 25.34 2.75
CA ARG A 160 26.51 26.59 2.53
C ARG A 160 27.40 26.92 3.72
N GLY A 161 28.53 27.55 3.44
CA GLY A 161 29.45 28.04 4.46
C GLY A 161 30.07 26.94 5.34
N PRO A 162 30.29 27.19 6.65
CA PRO A 162 30.95 26.24 7.55
C PRO A 162 30.11 25.02 7.93
N LEU A 163 28.81 25.06 7.69
CA LEU A 163 27.87 23.93 7.96
C LEU A 163 27.75 22.96 6.79
N ARG A 164 28.51 23.15 5.74
CA ARG A 164 28.56 22.29 4.57
C ARG A 164 28.96 20.86 4.95
N GLN A 165 28.16 19.88 4.54
CA GLN A 165 28.39 18.47 4.83
C GLN A 165 28.75 17.70 3.56
N SER A 166 29.74 16.81 3.68
CA SER A 166 30.19 15.95 2.58
C SER A 166 29.52 14.60 2.63
N TYR A 167 28.98 14.16 1.50
CA TYR A 167 28.28 12.89 1.34
C TYR A 167 29.00 11.94 0.39
N VAL A 168 28.86 10.66 0.65
CA VAL A 168 29.20 9.55 -0.23
C VAL A 168 27.94 8.77 -0.59
N GLY A 169 27.97 8.02 -1.70
CA GLY A 169 26.79 7.42 -2.28
C GLY A 169 25.97 6.57 -1.30
N GLY A 170 24.66 6.72 -1.37
CA GLY A 170 23.74 6.01 -0.50
C GLY A 170 23.79 4.47 -0.62
N THR A 171 24.33 3.94 -1.72
CA THR A 171 24.54 2.51 -1.92
C THR A 171 25.63 1.91 -1.03
N LEU A 172 26.50 2.73 -0.44
CA LEU A 172 27.47 2.29 0.56
C LEU A 172 26.79 2.13 1.92
N GLY A 173 26.31 0.94 2.23
CA GLY A 173 25.66 0.62 3.50
C GLY A 173 24.15 0.89 3.57
N CYS A 174 23.56 1.51 2.54
CA CYS A 174 22.11 1.76 2.45
C CYS A 174 21.55 1.51 1.03
N GLY A 175 22.07 0.49 0.33
CA GLY A 175 21.63 0.14 -1.02
C GLY A 175 20.19 -0.36 -1.10
N ASN A 176 19.67 -0.93 -0.02
CA ASN A 176 18.26 -1.23 0.18
C ASN A 176 17.76 -0.53 1.45
N PRO A 177 17.18 0.68 1.36
CA PRO A 177 16.88 1.52 2.51
C PRO A 177 15.61 1.11 3.28
N ILE A 178 15.04 -0.06 3.00
CA ILE A 178 13.72 -0.47 3.48
C ILE A 178 13.54 -0.39 5.00
N GLU A 179 14.57 -0.75 5.78
CA GLU A 179 14.50 -0.71 7.26
C GLU A 179 14.35 0.73 7.75
N HIS A 180 15.11 1.66 7.17
CA HIS A 180 15.01 3.09 7.48
C HIS A 180 13.67 3.68 7.02
N VAL A 181 13.15 3.21 5.88
CA VAL A 181 11.81 3.60 5.39
C VAL A 181 10.72 3.16 6.36
N LEU A 182 10.81 1.96 6.94
CA LEU A 182 9.84 1.49 7.92
C LEU A 182 9.88 2.30 9.23
N VAL A 183 11.07 2.68 9.69
CA VAL A 183 11.23 3.56 10.85
C VAL A 183 10.57 4.92 10.61
N GLU A 184 10.82 5.53 9.45
CA GLU A 184 10.17 6.80 9.07
C GLU A 184 8.65 6.64 8.90
N ALA A 185 8.20 5.56 8.25
CA ALA A 185 6.78 5.28 8.06
C ALA A 185 6.03 5.14 9.40
N LYS A 186 6.65 4.46 10.39
CA LYS A 186 6.11 4.35 11.74
C LYS A 186 6.00 5.72 12.43
N ALA A 187 6.98 6.59 12.25
CA ALA A 187 6.95 7.93 12.81
C ALA A 187 5.90 8.83 12.15
N LEU A 188 5.71 8.69 10.82
CA LEU A 188 4.75 9.49 10.05
C LEU A 188 3.30 9.02 10.21
N PHE A 189 3.10 7.72 10.36
CA PHE A 189 1.78 7.08 10.30
C PHE A 189 1.58 6.07 11.44
N PRO A 190 1.76 6.45 12.72
CA PRO A 190 1.77 5.50 13.84
C PRO A 190 0.47 4.70 13.99
N ASP A 191 -0.66 5.30 13.63
CA ASP A 191 -2.00 4.71 13.78
C ASP A 191 -2.54 4.09 12.48
N ARG A 192 -1.73 4.01 11.41
CA ARG A 192 -2.15 3.44 10.13
C ARG A 192 -1.73 1.99 9.97
N TYR A 193 -2.35 1.33 9.02
CA TYR A 193 -2.01 -0.03 8.62
C TYR A 193 -1.23 -0.02 7.32
N LEU A 194 -0.16 -0.83 7.27
CA LEU A 194 0.60 -1.10 6.07
C LEU A 194 -0.17 -2.10 5.18
N SER A 195 -0.41 -1.73 3.93
CA SER A 195 -1.01 -2.62 2.95
C SER A 195 0.04 -3.39 2.15
N SER A 196 1.06 -2.70 1.66
CA SER A 196 2.09 -3.34 0.85
C SER A 196 3.39 -2.56 0.83
N ILE A 197 4.48 -3.29 0.61
CA ILE A 197 5.82 -2.79 0.31
C ILE A 197 6.25 -3.39 -1.01
N VAL A 198 6.57 -2.53 -1.98
CA VAL A 198 7.15 -2.95 -3.26
C VAL A 198 8.61 -2.52 -3.29
N SER A 199 9.53 -3.47 -3.20
CA SER A 199 10.97 -3.26 -3.22
C SER A 199 11.54 -3.70 -4.56
N ILE A 200 12.22 -2.78 -5.27
CA ILE A 200 12.78 -3.04 -6.59
C ILE A 200 14.31 -2.96 -6.51
N GLY A 201 14.98 -4.05 -6.87
CA GLY A 201 16.44 -4.15 -6.93
C GLY A 201 16.99 -3.99 -8.34
N ALA A 202 18.28 -3.68 -8.40
CA ALA A 202 19.02 -3.53 -9.66
C ALA A 202 19.61 -4.86 -10.20
N GLY A 203 19.33 -5.98 -9.55
CA GLY A 203 19.85 -7.31 -9.85
C GLY A 203 20.68 -7.89 -8.71
N HIS A 204 20.92 -9.22 -8.75
CA HIS A 204 21.77 -9.88 -7.77
C HIS A 204 23.24 -9.71 -8.11
N THR A 205 24.05 -9.46 -7.09
CA THR A 205 25.52 -9.48 -7.20
C THR A 205 26.03 -10.92 -7.25
N ARG A 206 27.29 -11.09 -7.69
CA ARG A 206 27.97 -12.39 -7.59
C ARG A 206 28.08 -12.82 -6.12
N THR A 207 28.06 -14.14 -5.89
CA THR A 207 28.40 -14.69 -4.58
C THR A 207 29.80 -14.23 -4.18
N ILE A 208 29.88 -13.60 -3.00
CA ILE A 208 31.14 -13.09 -2.47
C ILE A 208 31.97 -14.29 -1.99
N GLN A 209 33.10 -14.54 -2.64
CA GLN A 209 34.03 -15.60 -2.26
C GLN A 209 35.35 -14.98 -1.81
N ILE A 210 35.81 -15.36 -0.63
CA ILE A 210 37.16 -15.01 -0.18
C ILE A 210 38.10 -16.09 -0.74
N SER A 211 38.91 -15.70 -1.72
CA SER A 211 39.90 -16.61 -2.31
C SER A 211 40.97 -16.94 -1.26
N GLN A 212 41.31 -18.23 -1.14
CA GLN A 212 42.43 -18.63 -0.29
C GLN A 212 43.74 -18.02 -0.80
N PRO A 213 44.59 -17.51 0.08
CA PRO A 213 45.87 -16.94 -0.34
C PRO A 213 46.76 -18.01 -0.98
N ARG A 214 47.06 -17.83 -2.24
CA ARG A 214 48.16 -18.59 -2.88
C ARG A 214 49.47 -18.03 -2.36
N LEU A 215 50.43 -18.93 -2.04
CA LEU A 215 51.71 -18.68 -1.38
C LEU A 215 52.66 -17.63 -2.03
N LEU A 216 52.20 -16.91 -3.06
CA LEU A 216 53.01 -15.94 -3.83
C LEU A 216 52.42 -14.51 -3.88
N ASN A 217 51.33 -14.22 -3.16
CA ASN A 217 50.73 -12.89 -3.22
C ASN A 217 50.87 -12.12 -1.92
N ILE A 218 51.79 -11.16 -1.91
CA ILE A 218 51.89 -10.05 -0.91
C ILE A 218 50.63 -9.14 -0.92
N MET A 219 49.59 -9.47 -1.67
CA MET A 219 48.32 -8.72 -1.83
C MET A 219 47.12 -9.33 -1.08
N VAL A 220 47.32 -9.87 0.12
CA VAL A 220 46.21 -10.42 0.95
C VAL A 220 45.22 -9.32 1.36
N SER A 221 45.70 -8.07 1.50
CA SER A 221 44.84 -6.95 1.90
C SER A 221 43.82 -6.57 0.81
N THR A 222 44.16 -6.68 -0.46
CA THR A 222 43.29 -6.29 -1.59
C THR A 222 42.04 -7.16 -1.74
N ASN A 223 42.16 -8.48 -1.50
CA ASN A 223 41.02 -9.41 -1.61
C ASN A 223 40.04 -9.25 -0.45
N ALA A 224 40.53 -9.00 0.76
CA ALA A 224 39.70 -8.72 1.92
C ALA A 224 38.98 -7.36 1.79
N GLU A 225 39.65 -6.32 1.27
CA GLU A 225 39.03 -5.03 1.00
C GLU A 225 37.95 -5.10 -0.07
N ILE A 226 38.14 -5.89 -1.13
CA ILE A 226 37.13 -6.13 -2.18
C ILE A 226 35.94 -6.83 -1.56
N ALA A 227 36.14 -7.91 -0.80
CA ALA A 227 35.06 -8.63 -0.13
C ALA A 227 34.29 -7.73 0.86
N MET A 228 34.98 -6.89 1.63
CA MET A 228 34.32 -5.92 2.52
C MET A 228 33.51 -4.88 1.76
N LYS A 229 34.00 -4.38 0.63
CA LYS A 229 33.28 -3.45 -0.25
C LYS A 229 32.02 -4.10 -0.84
N ASP A 230 32.10 -5.36 -1.23
CA ASP A 230 30.98 -6.10 -1.80
C ASP A 230 29.93 -6.42 -0.72
N ILE A 231 30.34 -6.76 0.51
CA ILE A 231 29.45 -6.92 1.66
C ILE A 231 28.72 -5.60 1.98
N ALA A 232 29.44 -4.48 1.95
CA ALA A 232 28.84 -3.16 2.19
C ALA A 232 27.80 -2.74 1.11
N LYS A 233 27.88 -3.35 -0.07
CA LYS A 233 26.92 -3.14 -1.17
C LYS A 233 25.77 -4.13 -1.17
N ASP A 234 25.77 -5.11 -0.27
CA ASP A 234 24.78 -6.19 -0.27
C ASP A 234 23.38 -5.68 0.10
N CYS A 235 22.53 -5.56 -0.93
CA CYS A 235 21.13 -5.20 -0.81
C CYS A 235 20.23 -6.39 -0.45
N GLU A 236 20.72 -7.61 -0.60
CA GLU A 236 19.91 -8.82 -0.44
C GLU A 236 19.80 -9.24 1.02
N ALA A 237 20.80 -8.93 1.86
CA ALA A 237 20.70 -9.15 3.30
C ALA A 237 19.52 -8.38 3.92
N ALA A 238 19.32 -7.11 3.52
CA ALA A 238 18.15 -6.34 3.94
C ALA A 238 16.84 -6.92 3.37
N ALA A 239 16.84 -7.39 2.11
CA ALA A 239 15.69 -8.04 1.50
C ALA A 239 15.32 -9.33 2.25
N GLN A 240 16.31 -10.15 2.60
CA GLN A 240 16.09 -11.41 3.35
C GLN A 240 15.53 -11.14 4.75
N ARG A 241 16.03 -10.11 5.46
CA ARG A 241 15.44 -9.70 6.76
C ARG A 241 13.96 -9.29 6.60
N MET A 242 13.60 -8.61 5.52
CA MET A 242 12.19 -8.27 5.26
C MET A 242 11.35 -9.49 4.92
N ILE A 243 11.86 -10.43 4.11
CA ILE A 243 11.16 -11.70 3.82
C ILE A 243 10.87 -12.43 5.15
N THR A 244 11.87 -12.56 6.02
CA THR A 244 11.70 -13.21 7.33
C THR A 244 10.71 -12.43 8.22
N ARG A 245 10.81 -11.09 8.24
CA ARG A 245 9.92 -10.23 9.04
C ARG A 245 8.46 -10.39 8.66
N PHE A 246 8.15 -10.46 7.36
CA PHE A 246 6.77 -10.56 6.85
C PHE A 246 6.38 -11.99 6.48
N GLN A 247 7.15 -13.00 6.85
CA GLN A 247 6.90 -14.40 6.47
C GLN A 247 5.50 -14.89 6.86
N GLN A 248 5.00 -14.45 8.02
CA GLN A 248 3.70 -14.86 8.54
C GLN A 248 2.52 -14.02 8.00
N VAL A 249 2.81 -12.91 7.32
CA VAL A 249 1.79 -12.03 6.73
C VAL A 249 1.96 -12.01 5.21
N PRO A 250 1.26 -12.89 4.49
CA PRO A 250 1.41 -13.00 3.05
C PRO A 250 0.96 -11.71 2.33
N ASN A 251 1.54 -11.46 1.17
CA ASN A 251 1.18 -10.37 0.28
C ASN A 251 1.41 -8.94 0.83
N VAL A 252 2.30 -8.77 1.81
CA VAL A 252 2.71 -7.44 2.30
C VAL A 252 4.04 -7.01 1.68
N TYR A 253 5.02 -7.90 1.58
CA TYR A 253 6.34 -7.58 1.05
C TYR A 253 6.59 -8.24 -0.32
N PHE A 254 6.81 -7.41 -1.32
CA PHE A 254 7.12 -7.81 -2.68
C PHE A 254 8.51 -7.31 -3.06
N ARG A 255 9.46 -8.23 -3.31
CA ARG A 255 10.79 -7.93 -3.83
C ARG A 255 10.89 -8.36 -5.28
N PHE A 256 11.27 -7.45 -6.16
CA PHE A 256 11.58 -7.72 -7.56
C PHE A 256 13.03 -7.34 -7.83
N SER A 257 13.87 -8.32 -8.14
CA SER A 257 15.29 -8.14 -8.46
C SER A 257 15.69 -9.19 -9.48
N VAL A 258 16.36 -8.79 -10.55
CA VAL A 258 16.77 -9.72 -11.62
C VAL A 258 17.84 -10.67 -11.08
N GLU A 259 17.54 -11.97 -11.00
CA GLU A 259 18.38 -12.96 -10.35
C GLU A 259 19.57 -13.40 -11.21
N GLN A 260 19.43 -13.40 -12.53
CA GLN A 260 20.42 -13.93 -13.46
C GLN A 260 20.73 -12.94 -14.59
N GLY A 261 21.98 -12.97 -15.05
CA GLY A 261 22.45 -12.17 -16.18
C GLY A 261 22.96 -10.77 -15.81
N MET A 262 22.77 -10.32 -14.55
CA MET A 262 23.22 -9.00 -14.10
C MET A 262 24.56 -8.99 -13.38
N GLN A 263 25.15 -10.17 -13.13
CA GLN A 263 26.36 -10.34 -12.30
C GLN A 263 27.61 -9.68 -12.88
N ASP A 264 27.67 -9.56 -14.20
CA ASP A 264 28.80 -8.97 -14.94
C ASP A 264 28.52 -7.55 -15.42
N VAL A 265 27.36 -6.97 -15.03
CA VAL A 265 27.00 -5.60 -15.37
C VAL A 265 27.41 -4.67 -14.23
N LYS A 266 28.36 -3.78 -14.51
CA LYS A 266 28.81 -2.75 -13.55
C LYS A 266 27.87 -1.53 -13.60
N LEU A 267 27.83 -0.77 -12.50
CA LEU A 267 27.02 0.43 -12.40
C LEU A 267 27.30 1.49 -13.49
N CYS A 268 28.48 1.43 -14.12
CA CYS A 268 28.90 2.36 -15.16
C CYS A 268 28.75 1.82 -16.59
N ASP A 269 28.28 0.59 -16.78
CA ASP A 269 28.20 -0.07 -18.08
C ASP A 269 26.92 0.35 -18.83
N TRP A 270 26.77 1.64 -19.08
CA TRP A 270 25.63 2.20 -19.80
C TRP A 270 25.47 1.61 -21.22
N GLU A 271 26.57 1.14 -21.84
CA GLU A 271 26.60 0.46 -23.13
C GLU A 271 25.83 -0.87 -23.10
N LYS A 272 25.72 -1.49 -21.91
CA LYS A 272 25.00 -2.75 -21.71
C LYS A 272 23.50 -2.58 -21.42
N LEU A 273 22.92 -1.39 -21.57
CA LEU A 273 21.49 -1.16 -21.32
C LEU A 273 20.57 -2.08 -22.15
N GLY A 274 21.01 -2.45 -23.36
CA GLY A 274 20.30 -3.44 -24.19
C GLY A 274 20.26 -4.84 -23.54
N GLU A 275 21.38 -5.28 -22.98
CA GLU A 275 21.51 -6.54 -22.25
C GLU A 275 20.67 -6.53 -20.97
N VAL A 276 20.76 -5.45 -20.18
CA VAL A 276 19.93 -5.22 -18.98
C VAL A 276 18.44 -5.31 -19.31
N LYS A 277 18.02 -4.68 -20.42
CA LYS A 277 16.63 -4.74 -20.89
C LYS A 277 16.21 -6.17 -21.25
N ALA A 278 17.07 -6.93 -21.91
CA ALA A 278 16.80 -8.31 -22.29
C ALA A 278 16.63 -9.22 -21.07
N HIS A 279 17.57 -9.15 -20.10
CA HIS A 279 17.49 -9.91 -18.85
C HIS A 279 16.28 -9.55 -18.01
N THR A 280 15.97 -8.26 -17.89
CA THR A 280 14.78 -7.78 -17.20
C THR A 280 13.50 -8.29 -17.85
N ALA A 281 13.42 -8.26 -19.18
CA ALA A 281 12.26 -8.77 -19.91
C ALA A 281 12.09 -10.29 -19.74
N ALA A 282 13.18 -11.05 -19.75
CA ALA A 282 13.17 -12.50 -19.49
C ALA A 282 12.68 -12.80 -18.06
N TYR A 283 13.21 -12.11 -17.06
CA TYR A 283 12.79 -12.19 -15.66
C TYR A 283 11.29 -11.92 -15.49
N MET A 284 10.78 -10.84 -16.09
CA MET A 284 9.37 -10.44 -15.99
C MET A 284 8.38 -11.39 -16.67
N ARG A 285 8.86 -12.26 -17.60
CA ARG A 285 8.04 -13.28 -18.29
C ARG A 285 7.97 -14.60 -17.53
N ARG A 286 8.72 -14.79 -16.48
CA ARG A 286 8.65 -16.00 -15.65
C ARG A 286 7.27 -16.09 -15.01
N ALA A 287 6.66 -17.27 -15.01
CA ALA A 287 5.31 -17.49 -14.49
C ALA A 287 5.16 -17.14 -13.00
N ASP A 288 6.17 -17.46 -12.18
CA ASP A 288 6.22 -17.14 -10.75
C ASP A 288 6.29 -15.61 -10.51
N ILE A 289 7.11 -14.91 -11.30
CA ILE A 289 7.24 -13.44 -11.21
C ILE A 289 5.98 -12.76 -11.73
N ASP A 290 5.40 -13.28 -12.80
CA ASP A 290 4.15 -12.80 -13.37
C ASP A 290 2.99 -12.90 -12.38
N ALA A 291 2.81 -14.05 -11.74
CA ALA A 291 1.81 -14.27 -10.70
C ALA A 291 2.04 -13.34 -9.48
N ARG A 292 3.29 -13.22 -9.02
CA ARG A 292 3.66 -12.36 -7.90
C ARG A 292 3.42 -10.87 -8.20
N LEU A 293 3.67 -10.44 -9.43
CA LEU A 293 3.36 -9.09 -9.87
C LEU A 293 1.85 -8.85 -9.91
N GLY A 294 1.05 -9.83 -10.36
CA GLY A 294 -0.42 -9.77 -10.30
C GLY A 294 -0.94 -9.58 -8.88
N LEU A 295 -0.40 -10.32 -7.90
CA LEU A 295 -0.73 -10.14 -6.49
C LEU A 295 -0.36 -8.74 -5.99
N ALA A 296 0.84 -8.25 -6.29
CA ALA A 296 1.27 -6.91 -5.89
C ALA A 296 0.35 -5.81 -6.46
N VAL A 297 -0.01 -5.92 -7.74
CA VAL A 297 -0.96 -5.00 -8.39
C VAL A 297 -2.33 -5.02 -7.71
N ASN A 298 -2.84 -6.21 -7.37
CA ASN A 298 -4.12 -6.33 -6.68
C ASN A 298 -4.09 -5.67 -5.30
N VAL A 299 -3.05 -5.90 -4.49
CA VAL A 299 -2.91 -5.27 -3.17
C VAL A 299 -2.80 -3.75 -3.27
N VAL A 300 -2.02 -3.22 -4.23
CA VAL A 300 -1.90 -1.78 -4.49
C VAL A 300 -3.23 -1.17 -4.95
N LYS A 301 -4.05 -1.91 -5.71
CA LYS A 301 -5.38 -1.50 -6.13
C LYS A 301 -6.36 -1.45 -4.97
N VAL A 302 -6.39 -2.50 -4.16
CA VAL A 302 -7.40 -2.70 -3.08
C VAL A 302 -7.07 -1.86 -1.85
N ARG A 303 -5.79 -1.63 -1.54
CA ARG A 303 -5.28 -0.79 -0.42
C ARG A 303 -5.78 -1.20 0.97
N ILE A 304 -6.02 -2.49 1.20
CA ILE A 304 -6.35 -2.99 2.54
C ILE A 304 -5.06 -3.14 3.33
N GLY A 305 -4.99 -2.44 4.46
CA GLY A 305 -3.87 -2.57 5.39
C GLY A 305 -3.99 -3.83 6.25
N SER A 306 -2.89 -4.59 6.35
CA SER A 306 -2.84 -5.87 7.07
C SER A 306 -1.92 -5.85 8.28
N VAL A 307 -1.00 -4.87 8.38
CA VAL A 307 -0.01 -4.76 9.47
C VAL A 307 -0.08 -3.39 10.10
N HIS A 308 -0.38 -3.32 11.38
CA HIS A 308 -0.39 -2.06 12.12
C HIS A 308 1.02 -1.50 12.28
N MET A 309 1.21 -0.19 12.00
CA MET A 309 2.54 0.43 12.07
C MET A 309 3.16 0.40 13.46
N GLY A 310 2.35 0.36 14.51
CA GLY A 310 2.81 0.20 15.90
C GLY A 310 3.57 -1.12 16.16
N THR A 311 3.24 -2.17 15.40
CA THR A 311 3.82 -3.52 15.53
C THR A 311 4.82 -3.87 14.44
N ILE A 312 5.27 -2.89 13.65
CA ILE A 312 6.14 -3.13 12.49
C ILE A 312 7.57 -3.55 12.87
N ASP A 313 7.99 -3.29 14.11
CA ASP A 313 9.31 -3.67 14.61
C ASP A 313 9.34 -5.16 15.00
N GLY A 314 10.37 -5.87 14.60
CA GLY A 314 10.55 -7.29 14.90
C GLY A 314 9.88 -8.23 13.88
N GLN A 315 9.54 -9.44 14.32
CA GLN A 315 8.72 -10.35 13.53
C GLN A 315 7.29 -9.82 13.53
N VAL A 316 6.84 -9.46 12.35
CA VAL A 316 5.44 -9.12 12.16
C VAL A 316 4.68 -10.44 12.13
N HIS A 317 4.01 -10.71 13.20
CA HIS A 317 2.96 -11.71 13.18
C HIS A 317 1.80 -11.15 12.34
N PRO A 318 1.06 -11.99 11.58
CA PRO A 318 -0.27 -11.59 11.12
C PRO A 318 -0.92 -10.96 12.36
N PRO A 319 -1.64 -9.84 12.20
CA PRO A 319 -2.44 -9.34 13.32
C PRO A 319 -3.05 -10.59 13.90
N PRO A 320 -2.87 -10.84 15.25
CA PRO A 320 -3.26 -12.13 15.76
C PRO A 320 -4.49 -12.44 14.97
N VAL A 321 -4.52 -13.59 14.28
CA VAL A 321 -5.78 -14.03 13.75
C VAL A 321 -6.58 -14.13 15.02
N HIS A 322 -6.95 -12.97 15.46
CA HIS A 322 -8.29 -12.80 15.87
C HIS A 322 -8.95 -13.27 14.60
N SER A 323 -9.06 -14.61 14.46
CA SER A 323 -10.20 -15.14 13.76
C SER A 323 -11.23 -14.15 14.21
N ALA A 324 -11.47 -13.10 13.34
CA ALA A 324 -12.65 -12.32 13.53
C ALA A 324 -13.57 -13.46 13.85
N ILE A 325 -13.82 -13.66 15.18
CA ILE A 325 -14.64 -14.77 15.54
C ILE A 325 -15.85 -14.31 14.82
N VAL A 326 -15.86 -14.73 13.54
CA VAL A 326 -16.98 -14.59 12.64
C VAL A 326 -17.92 -15.54 13.31
N MET A 327 -18.45 -15.04 14.41
CA MET A 327 -19.50 -15.71 15.09
C MET A 327 -20.61 -15.74 14.08
N LEU A 328 -20.52 -16.84 13.27
CA LEU A 328 -21.57 -17.30 12.38
C LEU A 328 -22.25 -16.18 11.56
N CYS A 329 -21.47 -15.14 11.15
CA CYS A 329 -22.00 -14.19 10.18
C CYS A 329 -22.24 -14.98 8.89
N PRO A 330 -23.48 -15.12 8.44
CA PRO A 330 -23.78 -15.86 7.22
C PRO A 330 -23.02 -15.27 6.03
N ALA A 331 -22.65 -16.10 5.07
CA ALA A 331 -22.13 -15.60 3.80
C ALA A 331 -23.28 -14.98 2.98
N PRO A 332 -23.03 -13.92 2.20
CA PRO A 332 -24.02 -13.41 1.26
C PRO A 332 -24.34 -14.46 0.19
N THR A 333 -25.52 -14.35 -0.41
CA THR A 333 -25.89 -15.23 -1.50
C THR A 333 -24.91 -15.14 -2.68
N PRO A 334 -24.52 -16.27 -3.29
CA PRO A 334 -23.60 -16.26 -4.44
C PRO A 334 -24.19 -15.58 -5.68
N VAL A 335 -25.51 -15.40 -5.74
CA VAL A 335 -26.22 -14.71 -6.84
C VAL A 335 -26.47 -13.23 -6.56
N PHE A 336 -25.82 -12.65 -5.53
CA PHE A 336 -25.98 -11.22 -5.22
C PHE A 336 -25.71 -10.34 -6.46
N THR A 337 -26.60 -9.37 -6.70
CA THR A 337 -26.57 -8.55 -7.91
C THR A 337 -26.97 -7.11 -7.59
N GLY A 338 -26.30 -6.15 -8.24
CA GLY A 338 -26.63 -4.73 -8.23
C GLY A 338 -26.33 -4.01 -6.91
N ARG A 339 -26.93 -2.81 -6.77
CA ARG A 339 -26.87 -1.94 -5.57
C ARG A 339 -25.45 -1.48 -5.19
N GLU A 340 -24.54 -1.39 -6.16
CA GLU A 340 -23.15 -0.98 -5.96
C GLU A 340 -23.03 0.44 -5.38
N ASP A 341 -23.93 1.32 -5.73
CA ASP A 341 -24.05 2.68 -5.19
C ASP A 341 -24.34 2.69 -3.69
N ILE A 342 -25.27 1.84 -3.24
CA ILE A 342 -25.61 1.72 -1.82
C ILE A 342 -24.45 1.07 -1.05
N ILE A 343 -23.87 -0.01 -1.58
CA ILE A 343 -22.71 -0.68 -0.96
C ILE A 343 -21.57 0.33 -0.78
N ARG A 344 -21.24 1.09 -1.81
CA ARG A 344 -20.18 2.11 -1.75
C ARG A 344 -20.46 3.13 -0.65
N ARG A 345 -21.67 3.67 -0.59
CA ARG A 345 -22.10 4.64 0.42
C ARG A 345 -22.00 4.07 1.84
N VAL A 346 -22.42 2.81 2.06
CA VAL A 346 -22.28 2.14 3.35
C VAL A 346 -20.81 1.98 3.72
N VAL A 347 -19.99 1.48 2.80
CA VAL A 347 -18.55 1.28 3.02
C VAL A 347 -17.85 2.61 3.31
N GLU A 348 -18.16 3.67 2.59
CA GLU A 348 -17.60 5.01 2.83
C GLU A 348 -17.97 5.53 4.23
N CYS A 349 -19.23 5.38 4.63
CA CYS A 349 -19.67 5.78 5.98
C CYS A 349 -18.96 4.96 7.07
N LEU A 350 -18.93 3.64 6.95
CA LEU A 350 -18.29 2.76 7.94
C LEU A 350 -16.77 2.90 7.97
N SER A 351 -16.15 3.27 6.84
CA SER A 351 -14.68 3.40 6.69
C SER A 351 -14.19 4.83 6.95
N GLY A 352 -15.09 5.79 7.14
CA GLY A 352 -14.79 7.21 7.30
C GLY A 352 -13.69 7.47 8.33
N GLY A 353 -12.67 8.24 7.93
CA GLY A 353 -11.38 8.39 8.61
C GLY A 353 -11.38 9.16 9.93
N ASP A 354 -12.49 9.70 10.38
CA ASP A 354 -12.60 10.34 11.69
C ASP A 354 -12.86 9.27 12.76
N LYS A 355 -12.11 9.35 13.87
CA LYS A 355 -12.19 8.49 15.06
C LYS A 355 -13.56 8.52 15.76
N LYS A 356 -14.64 8.73 15.01
CA LYS A 356 -16.00 8.85 15.53
C LYS A 356 -16.80 7.59 15.21
N ARG A 357 -17.65 7.21 16.17
CA ARG A 357 -18.62 6.12 16.01
C ARG A 357 -19.50 6.38 14.80
N CYS A 358 -19.59 5.41 13.90
CA CYS A 358 -20.52 5.39 12.78
C CYS A 358 -21.64 4.37 13.05
N VAL A 359 -22.88 4.76 12.79
CA VAL A 359 -24.03 3.84 12.81
C VAL A 359 -24.77 4.03 11.49
N PHE A 360 -24.73 3.01 10.62
CA PHE A 360 -25.46 3.04 9.35
C PHE A 360 -26.70 2.15 9.44
N VAL A 361 -27.85 2.67 9.03
CA VAL A 361 -29.15 1.98 9.11
C VAL A 361 -29.69 1.69 7.71
N LEU A 362 -29.87 0.40 7.41
CA LEU A 362 -30.60 -0.06 6.23
C LEU A 362 -32.04 -0.38 6.64
N HIS A 363 -33.01 0.41 6.20
CA HIS A 363 -34.41 0.19 6.53
C HIS A 363 -35.30 0.02 5.31
N GLY A 364 -36.48 -0.57 5.47
CA GLY A 364 -37.43 -0.80 4.38
C GLY A 364 -38.12 -2.14 4.47
N MET A 365 -38.96 -2.47 3.48
CA MET A 365 -39.84 -3.64 3.49
C MET A 365 -39.10 -4.98 3.63
N GLY A 366 -39.82 -6.01 4.13
CA GLY A 366 -39.34 -7.39 4.11
C GLY A 366 -39.05 -7.85 2.67
N GLY A 367 -38.01 -8.66 2.49
CA GLY A 367 -37.62 -9.14 1.16
C GLY A 367 -36.81 -8.13 0.29
N ALA A 368 -36.67 -6.86 0.68
CA ALA A 368 -35.93 -5.85 -0.09
C ALA A 368 -34.41 -6.09 -0.20
N GLY A 369 -33.88 -7.16 0.38
CA GLY A 369 -32.47 -7.54 0.28
C GLY A 369 -31.54 -6.85 1.29
N LYS A 370 -32.06 -6.25 2.38
CA LYS A 370 -31.28 -5.55 3.42
C LYS A 370 -30.19 -6.43 4.02
N THR A 371 -30.54 -7.60 4.52
CA THR A 371 -29.60 -8.58 5.08
C THR A 371 -28.53 -8.97 4.07
N GLN A 372 -28.92 -9.27 2.83
CA GLN A 372 -27.96 -9.67 1.78
C GLN A 372 -26.99 -8.54 1.42
N LEU A 373 -27.46 -7.29 1.39
CA LEU A 373 -26.60 -6.13 1.18
C LEU A 373 -25.66 -5.93 2.37
N ALA A 374 -26.15 -6.03 3.61
CA ALA A 374 -25.33 -5.92 4.81
C ALA A 374 -24.23 -6.99 4.84
N LEU A 375 -24.55 -8.25 4.54
CA LEU A 375 -23.59 -9.34 4.42
C LEU A 375 -22.58 -9.10 3.30
N LYS A 376 -22.99 -8.52 2.17
CA LYS A 376 -22.09 -8.15 1.07
C LYS A 376 -21.14 -7.02 1.45
N VAL A 377 -21.60 -6.06 2.27
CA VAL A 377 -20.73 -5.02 2.84
C VAL A 377 -19.71 -5.65 3.78
N VAL A 378 -20.10 -6.57 4.66
CA VAL A 378 -19.18 -7.31 5.55
C VAL A 378 -18.13 -8.06 4.73
N GLU A 379 -18.53 -8.77 3.68
CA GLU A 379 -17.60 -9.48 2.79
C GLU A 379 -16.60 -8.52 2.14
N ARG A 380 -17.04 -7.36 1.63
CA ARG A 380 -16.18 -6.37 0.99
C ARG A 380 -15.26 -5.62 1.94
N THR A 381 -15.63 -5.53 3.20
CA THR A 381 -14.83 -4.88 4.24
C THR A 381 -14.07 -5.90 5.10
N ASN A 382 -14.05 -7.16 4.67
CA ASN A 382 -13.28 -8.21 5.36
C ASN A 382 -11.81 -7.82 5.47
N GLY A 383 -11.24 -7.95 6.67
CA GLY A 383 -9.87 -7.53 6.99
C GLY A 383 -9.71 -6.06 7.40
N MET A 384 -10.79 -5.24 7.35
CA MET A 384 -10.77 -3.86 7.87
C MET A 384 -11.03 -3.77 9.37
N TRP A 385 -11.59 -4.83 9.96
CA TRP A 385 -12.09 -4.88 11.33
C TRP A 385 -11.25 -5.78 12.21
N SER A 386 -10.87 -5.32 13.39
CA SER A 386 -10.22 -6.15 14.41
C SER A 386 -11.22 -7.16 14.99
N ASP A 387 -12.48 -6.77 15.06
CA ASP A 387 -13.57 -7.59 15.57
C ASP A 387 -14.81 -7.39 14.70
N LEU A 388 -15.48 -8.50 14.38
CA LEU A 388 -16.77 -8.52 13.72
C LEU A 388 -17.77 -9.25 14.63
N VAL A 389 -18.83 -8.56 15.01
CA VAL A 389 -19.91 -9.11 15.84
C VAL A 389 -21.20 -9.16 15.01
N TYR A 390 -21.69 -10.36 14.76
CA TYR A 390 -23.02 -10.54 14.14
C TYR A 390 -24.05 -10.77 15.23
N VAL A 391 -25.13 -9.99 15.20
CA VAL A 391 -26.22 -10.05 16.16
C VAL A 391 -27.53 -10.22 15.39
N ASP A 392 -28.17 -11.36 15.54
CA ASP A 392 -29.54 -11.54 15.12
C ASP A 392 -30.47 -10.89 16.16
N ALA A 393 -31.04 -9.75 15.79
CA ALA A 393 -31.90 -8.94 16.65
C ALA A 393 -33.40 -9.28 16.47
N THR A 394 -33.74 -10.51 16.01
CA THR A 394 -35.11 -10.94 15.86
C THR A 394 -35.83 -11.06 17.20
N THR A 395 -35.13 -11.50 18.25
CA THR A 395 -35.65 -11.58 19.62
C THR A 395 -34.59 -11.12 20.64
N ARG A 396 -35.02 -10.86 21.87
CA ARG A 396 -34.13 -10.55 22.97
C ARG A 396 -33.14 -11.69 23.28
N GLU A 397 -33.64 -12.91 23.23
CA GLU A 397 -32.87 -14.13 23.51
C GLU A 397 -31.74 -14.31 22.46
N THR A 398 -32.06 -14.15 21.17
CA THR A 398 -31.06 -14.27 20.10
C THR A 398 -30.00 -13.16 20.20
N THR A 399 -30.43 -11.92 20.51
CA THR A 399 -29.54 -10.76 20.72
C THR A 399 -28.57 -11.01 21.87
N VAL A 400 -29.06 -11.37 23.05
CA VAL A 400 -28.26 -11.64 24.24
C VAL A 400 -27.30 -12.82 23.99
N LYS A 401 -27.80 -13.92 23.45
CA LYS A 401 -26.99 -15.10 23.14
C LYS A 401 -25.85 -14.82 22.18
N ALA A 402 -26.08 -14.00 21.14
CA ALA A 402 -25.04 -13.61 20.20
C ALA A 402 -23.91 -12.84 20.89
N LEU A 403 -24.24 -11.88 21.75
CA LEU A 403 -23.27 -11.10 22.50
C LEU A 403 -22.52 -11.95 23.55
N GLU A 404 -23.22 -12.82 24.28
CA GLU A 404 -22.61 -13.74 25.25
C GLU A 404 -21.64 -14.71 24.59
N SER A 405 -22.04 -15.26 23.44
CA SER A 405 -21.18 -16.15 22.68
C SER A 405 -19.91 -15.44 22.19
N PHE A 406 -19.99 -14.16 21.83
CA PHE A 406 -18.80 -13.35 21.51
C PHE A 406 -17.89 -13.16 22.72
N ALA A 407 -18.47 -12.83 23.90
CA ALA A 407 -17.71 -12.70 25.13
C ALA A 407 -16.94 -13.96 25.49
N GLN A 408 -17.60 -15.12 25.42
CA GLN A 408 -16.99 -16.44 25.68
C GLN A 408 -15.88 -16.76 24.68
N ALA A 409 -16.15 -16.56 23.40
CA ALA A 409 -15.19 -16.85 22.34
C ALA A 409 -13.94 -15.95 22.39
N LYS A 410 -14.09 -14.70 22.85
CA LYS A 410 -12.96 -13.76 23.08
C LYS A 410 -12.31 -13.94 24.45
N CYS A 411 -12.83 -14.82 25.31
CA CYS A 411 -12.35 -14.99 26.68
C CYS A 411 -12.37 -13.67 27.50
N ILE A 412 -13.37 -12.80 27.25
CA ILE A 412 -13.52 -11.49 27.92
C ILE A 412 -14.60 -11.50 28.99
N GLY A 413 -15.37 -12.58 29.11
CA GLY A 413 -16.46 -12.76 30.07
C GLY A 413 -17.50 -13.77 29.55
N THR A 414 -18.67 -13.79 30.19
CA THR A 414 -19.76 -14.72 29.87
C THR A 414 -21.09 -14.01 29.63
N THR A 415 -21.15 -12.70 29.82
CA THR A 415 -22.37 -11.90 29.71
C THR A 415 -22.36 -11.00 28.48
N HIS A 416 -23.53 -10.58 28.00
CA HIS A 416 -23.65 -9.61 26.92
C HIS A 416 -23.03 -8.26 27.31
N GLN A 417 -23.08 -7.89 28.60
CA GLN A 417 -22.48 -6.65 29.11
C GLN A 417 -20.96 -6.65 28.97
N ASP A 418 -20.30 -7.81 29.11
CA ASP A 418 -18.85 -7.94 28.90
C ASP A 418 -18.48 -7.59 27.45
N THR A 419 -19.27 -8.04 26.47
CA THR A 419 -19.10 -7.67 25.06
C THR A 419 -19.28 -6.19 24.82
N LEU A 420 -20.34 -5.61 25.38
CA LEU A 420 -20.60 -4.17 25.21
C LEU A 420 -19.51 -3.31 25.86
N ALA A 421 -19.04 -3.69 27.06
CA ALA A 421 -17.95 -3.03 27.75
C ALA A 421 -16.62 -3.14 26.96
N TYR A 422 -16.31 -4.34 26.45
CA TYR A 422 -15.14 -4.59 25.63
C TYR A 422 -15.13 -3.70 24.39
N LEU A 423 -16.19 -3.72 23.59
CA LEU A 423 -16.29 -2.93 22.37
C LEU A 423 -16.31 -1.41 22.65
N SER A 424 -16.91 -0.96 23.76
CA SER A 424 -16.94 0.44 24.16
C SER A 424 -15.56 0.99 24.52
N ASN A 425 -14.65 0.15 25.04
CA ASN A 425 -13.30 0.52 25.45
C ASN A 425 -12.23 0.20 24.40
N ARG A 426 -12.59 -0.48 23.32
CA ARG A 426 -11.68 -0.91 22.27
C ARG A 426 -11.30 0.27 21.39
N ARG A 427 -10.01 0.55 21.21
CA ARG A 427 -9.52 1.62 20.32
C ARG A 427 -9.34 1.16 18.88
N GLU A 428 -9.27 -0.14 18.64
CA GLU A 428 -9.16 -0.73 17.31
C GLU A 428 -10.52 -0.72 16.61
N ARG A 429 -10.50 -0.76 15.28
CA ARG A 429 -11.74 -0.71 14.47
C ARG A 429 -12.49 -2.03 14.58
N TRP A 430 -13.74 -1.96 15.02
CA TRP A 430 -14.65 -3.10 15.06
C TRP A 430 -15.95 -2.79 14.31
N LEU A 431 -16.60 -3.83 13.82
CA LEU A 431 -17.91 -3.75 13.17
C LEU A 431 -18.90 -4.65 13.93
N MET A 432 -20.05 -4.09 14.28
CA MET A 432 -21.22 -4.85 14.74
C MET A 432 -22.29 -4.81 13.65
N LEU A 433 -22.65 -5.96 13.12
CA LEU A 433 -23.80 -6.12 12.24
C LEU A 433 -25.01 -6.58 13.08
N VAL A 434 -26.01 -5.72 13.18
CA VAL A 434 -27.28 -5.99 13.86
C VAL A 434 -28.34 -6.23 12.79
N ASP A 435 -28.74 -7.48 12.61
CA ASP A 435 -29.68 -7.87 11.58
C ASP A 435 -31.09 -8.13 12.17
N ASN A 436 -32.14 -7.73 11.44
CA ASN A 436 -33.53 -7.91 11.80
C ASN A 436 -33.98 -7.19 13.10
N ALA A 437 -33.54 -5.95 13.32
CA ALA A 437 -34.00 -5.13 14.46
C ALA A 437 -35.41 -4.58 14.21
N ASP A 438 -36.39 -5.50 14.13
CA ASP A 438 -37.76 -5.22 13.70
C ASP A 438 -38.74 -5.07 14.88
N ASP A 439 -38.34 -5.40 16.10
CA ASP A 439 -39.18 -5.32 17.31
C ASP A 439 -38.85 -4.03 18.10
N PRO A 440 -39.78 -3.04 18.14
CA PRO A 440 -39.60 -1.82 18.93
C PRO A 440 -39.45 -2.08 20.44
N SER A 441 -40.07 -3.18 20.93
CA SER A 441 -40.07 -3.51 22.36
C SER A 441 -38.73 -4.05 22.84
N LEU A 442 -37.87 -4.49 21.92
CA LEU A 442 -36.53 -5.00 22.22
C LEU A 442 -35.60 -3.90 22.81
N GLY A 443 -35.85 -2.63 22.48
CA GLY A 443 -34.99 -1.53 22.94
C GLY A 443 -33.55 -1.72 22.47
N ILE A 444 -33.33 -1.94 21.16
CA ILE A 444 -32.02 -2.32 20.59
C ILE A 444 -30.88 -1.40 21.00
N SER A 445 -31.16 -0.14 21.32
CA SER A 445 -30.19 0.84 21.81
C SER A 445 -29.44 0.39 23.05
N ASP A 446 -30.06 -0.43 23.91
CA ASP A 446 -29.45 -0.95 25.14
C ASP A 446 -28.38 -2.04 24.85
N TYR A 447 -28.44 -2.61 23.67
CA TYR A 447 -27.53 -3.65 23.19
C TYR A 447 -26.43 -3.11 22.24
N LEU A 448 -26.34 -1.78 22.10
CA LEU A 448 -25.29 -1.14 21.31
C LEU A 448 -24.17 -0.62 22.23
N PRO A 449 -22.87 -0.84 21.89
CA PRO A 449 -21.75 -0.29 22.67
C PRO A 449 -21.85 1.22 22.81
N ARG A 450 -21.49 1.78 23.95
CA ARG A 450 -21.64 3.23 24.25
C ARG A 450 -20.43 4.08 23.88
N GLY A 451 -19.32 3.49 23.41
CA GLY A 451 -18.10 4.19 23.00
C GLY A 451 -18.33 5.21 21.88
N ASP A 452 -17.36 6.07 21.69
CA ASP A 452 -17.35 7.13 20.67
C ASP A 452 -16.72 6.68 19.34
N HIS A 453 -16.30 5.42 19.22
CA HIS A 453 -15.66 4.83 18.05
C HIS A 453 -16.29 3.46 17.71
N GLY A 454 -15.82 2.87 16.61
CA GLY A 454 -16.37 1.65 16.06
C GLY A 454 -17.52 1.88 15.09
N SER A 455 -17.89 0.84 14.37
CA SER A 455 -18.91 0.93 13.32
C SER A 455 -20.04 -0.06 13.58
N ILE A 456 -21.27 0.38 13.34
CA ILE A 456 -22.47 -0.43 13.48
C ILE A 456 -23.23 -0.36 12.16
N LEU A 457 -23.59 -1.52 11.62
CA LEU A 457 -24.49 -1.67 10.49
C LEU A 457 -25.76 -2.33 10.98
N LEU A 458 -26.90 -1.66 10.84
CA LEU A 458 -28.19 -2.14 11.33
C LEU A 458 -29.16 -2.35 10.18
N THR A 459 -29.89 -3.46 10.19
CA THR A 459 -31.00 -3.71 9.27
C THR A 459 -32.33 -3.73 10.02
N SER A 460 -33.36 -3.10 9.47
CA SER A 460 -34.71 -3.11 10.06
C SER A 460 -35.80 -2.88 9.02
N ARG A 461 -37.03 -3.31 9.33
CA ARG A 461 -38.24 -2.92 8.60
C ARG A 461 -38.75 -1.55 9.05
N LEU A 462 -38.41 -1.12 10.24
CA LEU A 462 -38.90 0.09 10.88
C LEU A 462 -38.13 1.34 10.37
N ALA A 463 -38.85 2.32 9.86
CA ALA A 463 -38.26 3.56 9.39
C ALA A 463 -37.66 4.39 10.54
N ASP A 464 -38.24 4.31 11.74
CA ASP A 464 -37.79 5.07 12.91
C ASP A 464 -36.39 4.64 13.39
N MET A 465 -35.93 3.46 13.00
CA MET A 465 -34.55 3.04 13.28
C MET A 465 -33.51 3.94 12.59
N ALA A 466 -33.86 4.68 11.54
CA ALA A 466 -33.01 5.68 10.91
C ALA A 466 -32.52 6.76 11.91
N LEU A 467 -33.28 7.02 12.98
CA LEU A 467 -32.91 7.95 14.07
C LEU A 467 -31.65 7.50 14.85
N LEU A 468 -31.29 6.23 14.79
CA LEU A 468 -30.05 5.71 15.37
C LEU A 468 -28.81 6.02 14.51
N GLY A 469 -29.00 6.45 13.27
CA GLY A 469 -27.94 6.79 12.34
C GLY A 469 -26.99 7.85 12.90
N ARG A 470 -25.67 7.63 12.75
CA ARG A 470 -24.62 8.58 13.17
C ARG A 470 -23.57 8.69 12.07
N GLY A 471 -23.44 9.88 11.52
CA GLY A 471 -22.59 10.19 10.39
C GLY A 471 -23.35 10.93 9.31
N SER A 472 -22.66 11.48 8.33
CA SER A 472 -23.31 12.09 7.17
C SER A 472 -23.93 11.00 6.30
N MET A 473 -25.22 11.13 5.96
CA MET A 473 -25.96 10.17 5.13
C MET A 473 -25.93 8.72 5.69
N SER A 474 -26.14 8.56 6.98
CA SER A 474 -25.95 7.32 7.75
C SER A 474 -27.19 6.39 7.76
N ASP A 475 -28.15 6.63 6.88
CA ASP A 475 -29.28 5.74 6.67
C ASP A 475 -29.59 5.57 5.17
N CYS A 476 -30.26 4.48 4.84
CA CYS A 476 -30.73 4.20 3.49
C CYS A 476 -32.05 3.45 3.53
N ARG A 477 -33.08 4.03 2.94
CA ARG A 477 -34.33 3.32 2.66
C ARG A 477 -34.13 2.42 1.45
N MET A 478 -34.22 1.12 1.67
CA MET A 478 -34.12 0.12 0.61
C MET A 478 -35.40 0.10 -0.23
N SER A 479 -35.29 0.52 -1.47
CA SER A 479 -36.34 0.46 -2.49
C SER A 479 -36.21 -0.79 -3.35
N ASN A 480 -37.11 -0.94 -4.31
CA ASN A 480 -37.03 -1.97 -5.34
C ASN A 480 -35.72 -1.88 -6.13
N MET A 481 -35.25 -3.00 -6.65
CA MET A 481 -34.11 -3.05 -7.55
C MET A 481 -34.44 -2.37 -8.89
N LYS A 482 -33.42 -1.88 -9.57
CA LYS A 482 -33.57 -1.38 -10.94
C LYS A 482 -34.00 -2.54 -11.86
N PRO A 483 -34.80 -2.31 -12.88
CA PRO A 483 -35.26 -3.36 -13.79
C PRO A 483 -34.12 -4.20 -14.39
N GLU A 484 -32.99 -3.54 -14.73
CA GLU A 484 -31.81 -4.21 -15.27
C GLU A 484 -31.13 -5.14 -14.24
N GLU A 485 -31.03 -4.69 -12.98
CA GLU A 485 -30.50 -5.49 -11.87
C GLU A 485 -31.43 -6.66 -11.53
N THR A 486 -32.75 -6.44 -11.62
CA THR A 486 -33.76 -7.50 -11.39
C THR A 486 -33.66 -8.59 -12.47
N LEU A 487 -33.50 -8.19 -13.73
CA LEU A 487 -33.29 -9.12 -14.84
C LEU A 487 -32.01 -9.93 -14.64
N GLU A 488 -30.91 -9.26 -14.29
CA GLU A 488 -29.63 -9.93 -14.04
C GLU A 488 -29.73 -10.94 -12.87
N LEU A 489 -30.41 -10.56 -11.80
CA LEU A 489 -30.65 -11.45 -10.66
C LEU A 489 -31.49 -12.67 -11.07
N LEU A 490 -32.54 -12.47 -11.87
CA LEU A 490 -33.39 -13.54 -12.39
C LEU A 490 -32.55 -14.51 -13.24
N LEU A 491 -31.75 -14.02 -14.16
CA LEU A 491 -30.88 -14.83 -15.02
C LEU A 491 -29.83 -15.62 -14.21
N LYS A 492 -29.20 -15.00 -13.22
CA LYS A 492 -28.28 -15.70 -12.32
C LYS A 492 -28.97 -16.81 -11.52
N THR A 493 -30.17 -16.54 -11.03
CA THR A 493 -30.95 -17.50 -10.23
C THR A 493 -31.39 -18.68 -11.07
N THR A 494 -31.83 -18.47 -12.30
CA THR A 494 -32.24 -19.50 -13.25
C THR A 494 -31.07 -20.18 -13.96
N ARG A 495 -29.84 -19.66 -13.80
CA ARG A 495 -28.62 -20.09 -14.51
C ARG A 495 -28.72 -19.98 -16.03
N MET A 496 -29.56 -19.08 -16.54
CA MET A 496 -29.74 -18.80 -17.98
C MET A 496 -28.83 -17.66 -18.42
N ARG A 497 -28.36 -17.74 -19.66
CA ARG A 497 -27.60 -16.63 -20.29
C ARG A 497 -28.56 -15.72 -21.04
N PRO A 498 -28.29 -14.42 -21.14
CA PRO A 498 -29.13 -13.50 -21.92
C PRO A 498 -29.36 -13.93 -23.38
N SER A 499 -28.36 -14.61 -23.99
CA SER A 499 -28.42 -15.16 -25.34
C SER A 499 -29.30 -16.40 -25.50
N GLU A 500 -29.70 -17.02 -24.42
CA GLU A 500 -30.51 -18.23 -24.38
C GLU A 500 -32.03 -17.96 -24.20
N LEU A 501 -32.37 -16.68 -23.94
CA LEU A 501 -33.78 -16.27 -23.80
C LEU A 501 -34.53 -16.35 -25.14
N THR A 502 -35.48 -17.23 -25.24
CA THR A 502 -36.44 -17.23 -26.34
C THR A 502 -37.38 -16.01 -26.23
N GLY A 503 -38.08 -15.68 -27.33
CA GLY A 503 -39.00 -14.54 -27.34
C GLY A 503 -40.17 -14.67 -26.33
N GLU A 504 -40.53 -15.86 -25.92
CA GLU A 504 -41.56 -16.14 -24.89
C GLU A 504 -40.99 -15.99 -23.48
N GLU A 505 -39.81 -16.55 -23.21
CA GLU A 505 -39.10 -16.43 -21.93
C GLU A 505 -38.71 -14.98 -21.63
N GLY A 506 -38.28 -14.22 -22.64
CA GLY A 506 -38.00 -12.79 -22.51
C GLY A 506 -39.24 -11.96 -22.14
N ARG A 507 -40.41 -12.31 -22.70
CA ARG A 507 -41.69 -11.68 -22.32
C ARG A 507 -42.09 -12.07 -20.89
N ALA A 508 -42.01 -13.34 -20.51
CA ALA A 508 -42.30 -13.82 -19.16
C ALA A 508 -41.36 -13.16 -18.12
N ALA A 509 -40.08 -13.04 -18.41
CA ALA A 509 -39.10 -12.34 -17.54
C ALA A 509 -39.48 -10.87 -17.34
N ASN A 510 -39.85 -10.14 -18.40
CA ASN A 510 -40.28 -8.75 -18.29
C ASN A 510 -41.60 -8.60 -17.51
N ASP A 511 -42.52 -9.53 -17.64
CA ASP A 511 -43.77 -9.49 -16.91
C ASP A 511 -43.56 -9.80 -15.42
N LEU A 512 -42.67 -10.73 -15.07
CA LEU A 512 -42.25 -10.98 -13.69
C LEU A 512 -41.58 -9.74 -13.07
N ILE A 513 -40.73 -9.05 -13.83
CA ILE A 513 -40.09 -7.81 -13.39
C ILE A 513 -41.13 -6.73 -13.11
N LYS A 514 -42.12 -6.56 -14.00
CA LYS A 514 -43.21 -5.59 -13.81
C LYS A 514 -44.06 -5.92 -12.58
N LEU A 515 -44.37 -7.20 -12.34
CA LEU A 515 -45.11 -7.64 -11.16
C LEU A 515 -44.30 -7.35 -9.88
N SER A 516 -43.02 -7.66 -9.85
CA SER A 516 -42.15 -7.37 -8.71
C SER A 516 -41.99 -5.86 -8.41
N VAL A 517 -42.14 -5.00 -9.41
CA VAL A 517 -42.08 -3.53 -9.27
C VAL A 517 -43.44 -3.00 -8.80
N ASN A 518 -44.55 -3.56 -9.25
CA ASN A 518 -45.91 -3.06 -8.97
C ASN A 518 -46.49 -3.54 -7.61
N GLU A 519 -46.08 -4.70 -7.09
CA GLU A 519 -46.52 -5.19 -5.77
C GLU A 519 -46.04 -4.32 -4.60
N TYR A 520 -45.11 -3.45 -4.83
CA TYR A 520 -44.46 -2.62 -3.81
C TYR A 520 -44.55 -1.11 -4.09
N ALA A 521 -45.42 -0.68 -4.98
CA ALA A 521 -45.79 0.74 -5.09
C ALA A 521 -46.66 1.14 -3.89
N PRO A 522 -46.45 2.34 -3.28
CA PRO A 522 -47.13 2.77 -2.06
C PRO A 522 -48.63 2.93 -2.24
#